data_29030ccf825ccc1b8113b10032501b38
#
_entry.id   29030ccf825ccc1b8113b10032501b38
#
_cell.length_a   1.000
_cell.length_b   1.000
_cell.length_c   1.000
_cell.angle_alpha   90.00
_cell.angle_beta   90.00
_cell.angle_gamma   90.00
#
_symmetry.space_group_name_H-M   'P 1'
#
loop_
_entity.id
_entity.type
_entity.pdbx_description
1 polymer ?
#
loop_
_entity_poly.entity_id
_entity_poly.type
_entity_poly.pdbx_seq_one_letter_code
_entity_poly.pdbx_strand_id
1 'polypeptide(L)'
;MKAKNYTYASTQAELAAVDASKTDRLFGLFTSSHMSYDLDRDPSKEPSLAEMTTKAMDVLSKNSKGYFLMVEGGRIDHALHETTAKKALQDMVAFDNAIKAAIAKAKLADPDLKNTLIVVTADHDHTLVL
;
A
#
# COMPACT_ATOMS: atom_id res chain seq x y z
N MET A 1 9.24 -15.68 12.51
CA MET A 1 8.18 -15.54 11.51
C MET A 1 8.03 -16.79 10.64
N LYS A 2 9.07 -17.34 10.02
CA LYS A 2 9.01 -18.59 9.23
C LYS A 2 8.34 -19.75 9.99
N ALA A 3 8.62 -19.89 11.29
CA ALA A 3 8.01 -20.91 12.16
C ALA A 3 6.47 -20.76 12.39
N LYS A 4 5.87 -19.62 11.96
CA LYS A 4 4.44 -19.34 12.05
C LYS A 4 3.75 -19.27 10.67
N ASN A 5 4.38 -19.84 9.62
CA ASN A 5 3.88 -19.88 8.24
C ASN A 5 3.62 -18.49 7.62
N TYR A 6 4.47 -17.51 7.94
CA TYR A 6 4.46 -16.24 7.22
C TYR A 6 5.37 -16.32 5.99
N THR A 7 4.85 -15.92 4.84
CA THR A 7 5.67 -15.57 3.68
C THR A 7 6.29 -14.20 3.96
N TYR A 8 7.60 -14.07 3.80
CA TYR A 8 8.34 -12.83 4.03
C TYR A 8 8.87 -12.28 2.72
N ALA A 9 8.70 -10.99 2.50
CA ALA A 9 9.28 -10.24 1.38
C ALA A 9 10.00 -9.00 1.89
N SER A 10 11.22 -8.77 1.41
CA SER A 10 12.08 -7.64 1.77
C SER A 10 12.46 -6.77 0.58
N THR A 11 12.06 -7.17 -0.62
CA THR A 11 12.30 -6.41 -1.86
C THR A 11 11.04 -6.39 -2.73
N GLN A 12 11.00 -5.44 -3.67
CA GLN A 12 9.92 -5.38 -4.68
C GLN A 12 9.82 -6.70 -5.46
N ALA A 13 10.95 -7.26 -5.90
CA ALA A 13 10.97 -8.52 -6.65
C ALA A 13 10.41 -9.71 -5.83
N GLU A 14 10.77 -9.78 -4.54
CA GLU A 14 10.23 -10.81 -3.64
C GLU A 14 8.72 -10.63 -3.43
N LEU A 15 8.24 -9.39 -3.26
CA LEU A 15 6.81 -9.12 -3.17
C LEU A 15 6.07 -9.51 -4.45
N ALA A 16 6.62 -9.15 -5.61
CA ALA A 16 6.05 -9.52 -6.90
C ALA A 16 5.94 -11.04 -7.09
N ALA A 17 6.97 -11.78 -6.65
CA ALA A 17 7.05 -13.23 -6.75
C ALA A 17 6.11 -13.99 -5.77
N VAL A 18 5.50 -13.30 -4.79
CA VAL A 18 4.56 -13.94 -3.87
C VAL A 18 3.36 -14.50 -4.63
N ASP A 19 3.18 -15.83 -4.56
CA ASP A 19 1.97 -16.50 -5.03
C ASP A 19 0.86 -16.30 -4.00
N ALA A 20 -0.02 -15.33 -4.25
CA ALA A 20 -1.11 -15.00 -3.36
C ALA A 20 -2.10 -16.15 -3.16
N SER A 21 -2.24 -17.05 -4.16
CA SER A 21 -3.14 -18.21 -4.06
C SER A 21 -2.71 -19.21 -2.99
N LYS A 22 -1.40 -19.27 -2.69
CA LYS A 22 -0.77 -20.17 -1.72
C LYS A 22 -0.33 -19.48 -0.43
N THR A 23 -0.48 -18.15 -0.35
CA THR A 23 0.00 -17.35 0.79
C THR A 23 -1.17 -16.93 1.66
N ASP A 24 -1.26 -17.44 2.87
CA ASP A 24 -2.28 -17.03 3.85
C ASP A 24 -1.84 -15.87 4.73
N ARG A 25 -0.53 -15.74 4.94
CA ARG A 25 0.07 -14.71 5.80
C ARG A 25 1.30 -14.13 5.13
N LEU A 26 1.20 -12.87 4.73
CA LEU A 26 2.28 -12.10 4.13
C LEU A 26 2.82 -11.07 5.12
N PHE A 27 4.13 -10.96 5.21
CA PHE A 27 4.81 -9.95 6.00
C PHE A 27 5.91 -9.30 5.13
N GLY A 28 5.70 -8.04 4.75
CA GLY A 28 6.64 -7.25 3.95
C GLY A 28 7.36 -6.21 4.80
N LEU A 29 8.70 -6.19 4.75
CA LEU A 29 9.54 -5.11 5.30
C LEU A 29 10.62 -4.79 4.27
N PHE A 30 10.55 -3.62 3.67
CA PHE A 30 11.38 -3.25 2.51
C PHE A 30 12.54 -2.34 2.87
N THR A 31 12.54 -1.77 4.09
CA THR A 31 13.62 -0.94 4.63
C THR A 31 13.78 -1.19 6.12
N SER A 32 14.90 -0.75 6.71
CA SER A 32 15.15 -0.84 8.16
C SER A 32 14.42 0.24 8.97
N SER A 33 13.83 1.22 8.31
CA SER A 33 13.07 2.32 8.90
C SER A 33 11.91 2.67 7.98
N HIS A 34 11.56 3.95 7.82
CA HIS A 34 10.56 4.38 6.84
C HIS A 34 10.98 4.04 5.41
N MET A 35 10.04 3.67 4.57
CA MET A 35 10.25 3.57 3.12
C MET A 35 10.60 4.94 2.54
N SER A 36 11.27 4.96 1.40
CA SER A 36 11.62 6.19 0.70
C SER A 36 10.36 7.00 0.34
N TYR A 37 10.50 8.34 0.23
CA TYR A 37 9.49 9.12 -0.47
C TYR A 37 9.33 8.59 -1.89
N ASP A 38 8.11 8.60 -2.43
CA ASP A 38 7.88 8.08 -3.79
C ASP A 38 8.77 8.77 -4.84
N LEU A 39 9.06 10.05 -4.64
CA LEU A 39 9.98 10.83 -5.49
C LEU A 39 11.41 10.27 -5.51
N ASP A 40 11.86 9.71 -4.39
CA ASP A 40 13.24 9.23 -4.19
C ASP A 40 13.33 7.69 -4.25
N ARG A 41 12.19 7.01 -4.40
CA ARG A 41 12.09 5.55 -4.35
C ARG A 41 12.82 4.89 -5.52
N ASP A 42 13.61 3.87 -5.22
CA ASP A 42 14.16 2.94 -6.20
C ASP A 42 13.16 1.80 -6.45
N PRO A 43 12.44 1.79 -7.60
CA PRO A 43 11.41 0.80 -7.87
C PRO A 43 11.95 -0.62 -8.05
N SER A 44 13.27 -0.82 -8.16
CA SER A 44 13.89 -2.14 -8.18
C SER A 44 14.06 -2.74 -6.78
N LYS A 45 14.03 -1.92 -5.74
CA LYS A 45 14.21 -2.31 -4.34
C LYS A 45 12.92 -2.26 -3.55
N GLU A 46 12.23 -1.11 -3.62
CA GLU A 46 11.05 -0.84 -2.82
C GLU A 46 9.78 -0.88 -3.69
N PRO A 47 8.74 -1.63 -3.31
CA PRO A 47 7.46 -1.58 -4.00
C PRO A 47 6.78 -0.23 -3.80
N SER A 48 5.96 0.18 -4.76
CA SER A 48 5.04 1.30 -4.60
C SER A 48 3.89 0.96 -3.64
N LEU A 49 3.23 1.99 -3.12
CA LEU A 49 2.02 1.80 -2.31
C LEU A 49 0.93 1.05 -3.08
N ALA A 50 0.78 1.30 -4.38
CA ALA A 50 -0.16 0.61 -5.25
C ALA A 50 0.15 -0.89 -5.38
N GLU A 51 1.43 -1.27 -5.55
CA GLU A 51 1.86 -2.67 -5.60
C GLU A 51 1.61 -3.40 -4.28
N MET A 52 1.94 -2.76 -3.15
CA MET A 52 1.65 -3.32 -1.83
C MET A 52 0.15 -3.50 -1.61
N THR A 53 -0.66 -2.51 -1.95
CA THR A 53 -2.12 -2.53 -1.83
C THR A 53 -2.73 -3.67 -2.65
N THR A 54 -2.37 -3.78 -3.93
CA THR A 54 -2.91 -4.82 -4.80
C THR A 54 -2.48 -6.22 -4.35
N LYS A 55 -1.24 -6.40 -3.91
CA LYS A 55 -0.77 -7.68 -3.37
C LYS A 55 -1.49 -8.06 -2.07
N ALA A 56 -1.73 -7.09 -1.18
CA ALA A 56 -2.51 -7.33 0.04
C ALA A 56 -3.94 -7.77 -0.31
N MET A 57 -4.60 -7.12 -1.26
CA MET A 57 -5.93 -7.50 -1.74
C MET A 57 -5.93 -8.92 -2.34
N ASP A 58 -4.89 -9.31 -3.12
CA ASP A 58 -4.77 -10.66 -3.67
C ASP A 58 -4.73 -11.73 -2.58
N VAL A 59 -3.99 -11.48 -1.51
CA VAL A 59 -3.89 -12.42 -0.38
C VAL A 59 -5.19 -12.48 0.42
N LEU A 60 -5.80 -11.32 0.70
CA LEU A 60 -6.97 -11.20 1.58
C LEU A 60 -8.27 -11.64 0.91
N SER A 61 -8.42 -11.43 -0.39
CA SER A 61 -9.66 -11.74 -1.14
C SER A 61 -10.02 -13.22 -1.19
N LYS A 62 -9.12 -14.11 -0.81
CA LYS A 62 -9.42 -15.55 -0.65
C LYS A 62 -10.39 -15.84 0.48
N ASN A 63 -10.55 -14.93 1.43
CA ASN A 63 -11.46 -15.13 2.54
C ASN A 63 -12.91 -14.91 2.10
N SER A 64 -13.69 -15.97 2.07
CA SER A 64 -15.11 -15.95 1.66
C SER A 64 -16.02 -15.11 2.57
N LYS A 65 -15.55 -14.77 3.77
CA LYS A 65 -16.27 -13.90 4.72
C LYS A 65 -15.93 -12.42 4.54
N GLY A 66 -15.09 -12.08 3.54
CA GLY A 66 -14.60 -10.73 3.31
C GLY A 66 -13.33 -10.42 4.11
N TYR A 67 -12.88 -9.19 4.01
CA TYR A 67 -11.66 -8.70 4.67
C TYR A 67 -11.76 -7.20 4.99
N PHE A 68 -10.92 -6.77 5.89
CA PHE A 68 -10.61 -5.37 6.15
C PHE A 68 -9.16 -5.10 5.74
N LEU A 69 -8.93 -4.01 5.02
CA LEU A 69 -7.59 -3.56 4.64
C LEU A 69 -7.46 -2.07 4.94
N MET A 70 -6.47 -1.70 5.74
CA MET A 70 -6.05 -0.32 5.95
C MET A 70 -4.80 -0.07 5.10
N VAL A 71 -4.78 1.06 4.39
CA VAL A 71 -3.66 1.51 3.56
C VAL A 71 -3.33 2.94 3.95
N GLU A 72 -2.07 3.22 4.19
CA GLU A 72 -1.61 4.52 4.66
C GLU A 72 -0.58 5.12 3.71
N GLY A 73 -0.80 6.38 3.33
CA GLY A 73 0.20 7.23 2.66
C GLY A 73 1.07 7.97 3.68
N GLY A 74 1.72 7.24 4.58
CA GLY A 74 2.37 7.80 5.77
C GLY A 74 3.54 8.76 5.52
N ARG A 75 4.09 8.79 4.30
CA ARG A 75 5.19 9.72 3.98
C ARG A 75 4.70 11.13 3.61
N ILE A 76 3.41 11.32 3.37
CA ILE A 76 2.80 12.64 3.12
C ILE A 76 3.06 13.54 4.34
N ASP A 77 2.69 13.09 5.54
CA ASP A 77 2.90 13.82 6.79
C ASP A 77 4.37 14.13 7.04
N HIS A 78 5.26 13.16 6.88
CA HIS A 78 6.69 13.37 7.03
C HIS A 78 7.24 14.47 6.11
N ALA A 79 6.81 14.49 4.84
CA ALA A 79 7.23 15.51 3.89
C ALA A 79 6.70 16.92 4.26
N LEU A 80 5.50 16.97 4.85
CA LEU A 80 4.92 18.21 5.37
C LEU A 80 5.69 18.72 6.60
N HIS A 81 6.10 17.84 7.51
CA HIS A 81 6.97 18.19 8.63
C HIS A 81 8.35 18.72 8.18
N GLU A 82 8.90 18.15 7.10
CA GLU A 82 10.15 18.61 6.49
C GLU A 82 9.98 19.85 5.61
N THR A 83 8.76 20.39 5.49
CA THR A 83 8.44 21.53 4.57
C THR A 83 8.84 21.29 3.12
N THR A 84 8.78 20.05 2.67
CA THR A 84 9.15 19.64 1.30
C THR A 84 7.90 19.38 0.45
N ALA A 85 7.27 20.46 -0.02
CA ALA A 85 6.01 20.42 -0.76
C ALA A 85 6.05 19.46 -1.97
N LYS A 86 7.16 19.42 -2.72
CA LYS A 86 7.30 18.50 -3.86
C LYS A 86 7.18 17.04 -3.46
N LYS A 87 7.80 16.65 -2.35
CA LYS A 87 7.70 15.25 -1.83
C LYS A 87 6.30 14.96 -1.34
N ALA A 88 5.69 15.88 -0.58
CA ALA A 88 4.32 15.73 -0.10
C ALA A 88 3.32 15.52 -1.25
N LEU A 89 3.41 16.35 -2.29
CA LEU A 89 2.55 16.22 -3.48
C LEU A 89 2.79 14.92 -4.24
N GLN A 90 4.05 14.48 -4.37
CA GLN A 90 4.36 13.22 -5.05
C GLN A 90 3.85 12.00 -4.25
N ASP A 91 4.00 12.00 -2.93
CA ASP A 91 3.46 10.93 -2.08
C ASP A 91 1.91 10.94 -2.05
N MET A 92 1.27 12.12 -2.18
CA MET A 92 -0.17 12.20 -2.38
C MET A 92 -0.60 11.58 -3.72
N VAL A 93 0.17 11.80 -4.80
CA VAL A 93 -0.07 11.14 -6.10
C VAL A 93 0.11 9.62 -5.98
N ALA A 94 1.11 9.16 -5.24
CA ALA A 94 1.34 7.74 -4.99
C ALA A 94 0.15 7.12 -4.22
N PHE A 95 -0.41 7.84 -3.24
CA PHE A 95 -1.60 7.42 -2.52
C PHE A 95 -2.84 7.36 -3.43
N ASP A 96 -3.08 8.37 -4.26
CA ASP A 96 -4.17 8.39 -5.26
C ASP A 96 -4.04 7.21 -6.24
N ASN A 97 -2.82 6.89 -6.69
CA ASN A 97 -2.56 5.73 -7.54
C ASN A 97 -2.88 4.40 -6.83
N ALA A 98 -2.60 4.30 -5.53
CA ALA A 98 -2.98 3.12 -4.74
C ALA A 98 -4.50 2.99 -4.61
N ILE A 99 -5.23 4.09 -4.42
CA ILE A 99 -6.71 4.11 -4.40
C ILE A 99 -7.27 3.67 -5.76
N LYS A 100 -6.76 4.21 -6.86
CA LYS A 100 -7.16 3.81 -8.22
C LYS A 100 -6.93 2.32 -8.46
N ALA A 101 -5.77 1.80 -8.06
CA ALA A 101 -5.45 0.38 -8.20
C ALA A 101 -6.37 -0.50 -7.34
N ALA A 102 -6.68 -0.08 -6.11
CA ALA A 102 -7.61 -0.78 -5.23
C ALA A 102 -9.03 -0.83 -5.82
N ILE A 103 -9.54 0.29 -6.34
CA ILE A 103 -10.85 0.37 -6.98
C ILE A 103 -10.91 -0.55 -8.21
N ALA A 104 -9.90 -0.46 -9.08
CA ALA A 104 -9.83 -1.28 -10.28
C ALA A 104 -9.84 -2.78 -9.91
N LYS A 105 -9.09 -3.15 -8.88
CA LYS A 105 -9.02 -4.53 -8.42
C LYS A 105 -10.31 -5.00 -7.75
N ALA A 106 -10.94 -4.18 -6.92
CA ALA A 106 -12.22 -4.51 -6.29
C ALA A 106 -13.32 -4.76 -7.33
N LYS A 107 -13.35 -3.95 -8.40
CA LYS A 107 -14.32 -4.10 -9.51
C LYS A 107 -14.19 -5.40 -10.31
N LEU A 108 -13.09 -6.12 -10.21
CA LEU A 108 -12.97 -7.45 -10.85
C LEU A 108 -13.89 -8.48 -10.19
N ALA A 109 -14.13 -8.36 -8.90
CA ALA A 109 -14.99 -9.26 -8.13
C ALA A 109 -16.38 -8.66 -7.83
N ASP A 110 -16.47 -7.33 -7.74
CA ASP A 110 -17.67 -6.57 -7.38
C ASP A 110 -17.79 -5.36 -8.33
N PRO A 111 -18.23 -5.54 -9.59
CA PRO A 111 -18.20 -4.50 -10.63
C PRO A 111 -18.91 -3.20 -10.24
N ASP A 112 -20.01 -3.31 -9.49
CA ASP A 112 -20.83 -2.17 -9.04
C ASP A 112 -20.45 -1.67 -7.64
N LEU A 113 -19.43 -2.29 -6.99
CA LEU A 113 -19.02 -2.02 -5.61
C LEU A 113 -20.16 -2.07 -4.58
N LYS A 114 -21.14 -2.97 -4.78
CA LYS A 114 -22.31 -3.11 -3.88
C LYS A 114 -21.96 -3.78 -2.55
N ASN A 115 -20.88 -4.57 -2.52
CA ASN A 115 -20.40 -5.30 -1.35
C ASN A 115 -19.04 -4.78 -0.87
N THR A 116 -18.58 -3.64 -1.42
CA THR A 116 -17.28 -3.04 -1.13
C THR A 116 -17.48 -1.62 -0.63
N LEU A 117 -17.01 -1.35 0.58
CA LEU A 117 -16.91 0.00 1.13
C LEU A 117 -15.47 0.49 1.02
N ILE A 118 -15.27 1.65 0.40
CA ILE A 118 -13.98 2.34 0.33
C ILE A 118 -14.13 3.67 1.04
N VAL A 119 -13.29 3.90 2.05
CA VAL A 119 -13.24 5.16 2.80
C VAL A 119 -11.86 5.76 2.60
N VAL A 120 -11.81 7.04 2.23
CA VAL A 120 -10.57 7.81 2.09
C VAL A 120 -10.68 9.01 3.01
N THR A 121 -9.70 9.18 3.87
CA THR A 121 -9.66 10.27 4.85
C THR A 121 -8.23 10.66 5.18
N ALA A 122 -8.04 11.83 5.74
CA ALA A 122 -6.85 12.17 6.53
C ALA A 122 -7.13 11.82 8.00
N ASP A 123 -6.08 11.58 8.77
CA ASP A 123 -6.14 11.43 10.23
C ASP A 123 -6.10 12.80 10.93
N HIS A 124 -5.44 13.78 10.32
CA HIS A 124 -5.37 15.19 10.74
C HIS A 124 -5.01 16.08 9.55
N ASP A 125 -5.07 17.38 9.74
CA ASP A 125 -4.51 18.40 8.83
C ASP A 125 -3.03 18.68 9.14
N HIS A 126 -2.42 19.60 8.40
CA HIS A 126 -1.04 19.99 8.63
C HIS A 126 -0.83 21.50 8.45
N THR A 127 0.13 22.05 9.21
CA THR A 127 0.45 23.49 9.25
C THR A 127 1.50 23.92 8.22
N LEU A 128 1.62 23.22 7.09
CA LEU A 128 2.53 23.64 6.03
C LEU A 128 2.10 25.01 5.50
N VAL A 129 3.01 25.99 5.59
CA VAL A 129 2.88 27.30 4.95
C VAL A 129 3.87 27.35 3.77
N LEU A 130 3.37 27.66 2.59
CA LEU A 130 4.14 27.82 1.35
C LEU A 130 4.53 29.27 1.13
#